data_bfac1e60f9f70161bc015a30cf5ebf59
#
_entry.id   bfac1e60f9f70161bc015a30cf5ebf59
#
_cell.length_a   1.000
_cell.length_b   1.000
_cell.length_c   1.000
_cell.angle_alpha   90.00
_cell.angle_beta   90.00
_cell.angle_gamma   90.00
#
_symmetry.space_group_name_H-M   'P 1'
#
loop_
_entity.id
_entity.type
_entity.pdbx_description
1 polymer ?
#
loop_
_entity_poly.entity_id
_entity_poly.type
_entity_poly.pdbx_seq_one_letter_code
_entity_poly.pdbx_strand_id
1 'polypeptide(L)'
;YGAAYFISIHSNAGPDGSDGSFANYPVILYRGYTGEPKVTNSDKMAKKCVARLYDIFYTTPKNKNGGGGPEPTTYYSPSNPRVVGDLSFYNTSSTYGYLGALKHNVPGFLSEGYFHTYSPACHRALNPDWCREEGIRYYRGIMDYYGKAGEKVGYILGYVRSKTETFSHTHYVPYPRSNDIYKPLNGAKVVLRNEKGEVIKCNCYPYVKRMLKDQDYYTTDHNYNGIFMYENLEPGKYTVSVHANGYKDYTGTV
;
A
#
# COMPACT_ATOMS: atom_id res chain seq x y z
N TYR A 1 4.03 -30.99 2.75
CA TYR A 1 3.22 -29.94 3.32
C TYR A 1 2.04 -29.69 2.37
N GLY A 2 0.78 -29.90 2.81
CA GLY A 2 -0.43 -29.73 2.00
C GLY A 2 -0.81 -28.25 1.85
N ALA A 3 0.07 -27.41 1.29
CA ALA A 3 -0.22 -26.00 1.07
C ALA A 3 -1.34 -25.83 0.05
N ALA A 4 -2.41 -25.12 0.42
CA ALA A 4 -3.53 -24.83 -0.46
C ALA A 4 -3.22 -23.68 -1.44
N TYR A 5 -2.31 -22.78 -1.08
CA TYR A 5 -1.93 -21.61 -1.88
C TYR A 5 -0.54 -21.08 -1.50
N PHE A 6 0.12 -20.42 -2.44
CA PHE A 6 1.43 -19.79 -2.27
C PHE A 6 1.35 -18.30 -2.58
N ILE A 7 1.93 -17.47 -1.72
CA ILE A 7 2.03 -16.01 -1.92
C ILE A 7 3.47 -15.58 -1.67
N SER A 8 4.08 -14.90 -2.64
CA SER A 8 5.38 -14.27 -2.53
C SER A 8 5.18 -12.75 -2.58
N ILE A 9 5.64 -12.04 -1.55
CA ILE A 9 5.43 -10.59 -1.42
C ILE A 9 6.75 -9.88 -1.73
N HIS A 10 6.72 -8.99 -2.71
CA HIS A 10 7.85 -8.23 -3.22
C HIS A 10 7.50 -6.76 -3.41
N SER A 11 8.51 -5.96 -3.71
CA SER A 11 8.39 -4.62 -4.27
C SER A 11 9.08 -4.56 -5.64
N ASN A 12 8.53 -3.76 -6.53
CA ASN A 12 8.97 -3.64 -7.92
C ASN A 12 10.00 -2.51 -8.11
N ALA A 13 10.71 -2.56 -9.23
CA ALA A 13 11.56 -1.49 -9.72
C ALA A 13 10.97 -0.86 -10.99
N GLY A 14 11.31 0.39 -11.27
CA GLY A 14 11.05 1.04 -12.56
C GLY A 14 11.76 0.33 -13.71
N PRO A 15 11.39 0.61 -14.96
CA PRO A 15 11.86 -0.14 -16.12
C PRO A 15 13.38 -0.22 -16.28
N ASP A 16 14.09 0.76 -15.80
CA ASP A 16 15.55 0.87 -15.82
C ASP A 16 16.22 0.61 -14.46
N GLY A 17 15.42 0.27 -13.44
CA GLY A 17 15.92 0.09 -12.07
C GLY A 17 16.48 1.37 -11.44
N SER A 18 16.34 2.52 -12.11
CA SER A 18 16.88 3.78 -11.62
C SER A 18 16.00 4.43 -10.57
N ASP A 19 16.62 5.06 -9.59
CA ASP A 19 15.98 6.00 -8.68
C ASP A 19 15.42 7.18 -9.51
N GLY A 20 14.17 7.56 -9.23
CA GLY A 20 13.49 8.64 -9.95
C GLY A 20 12.46 8.17 -10.97
N SER A 21 12.25 6.87 -11.10
CA SER A 21 11.07 6.36 -11.80
C SER A 21 9.80 6.80 -11.08
N PHE A 22 8.85 7.37 -11.82
CA PHE A 22 7.54 7.72 -11.27
C PHE A 22 6.52 6.58 -11.35
N ALA A 23 6.92 5.41 -11.80
CA ALA A 23 6.05 4.25 -11.82
C ALA A 23 5.77 3.77 -10.38
N ASN A 24 4.50 3.69 -10.03
CA ASN A 24 4.10 3.18 -8.72
C ASN A 24 2.64 2.69 -8.74
N TYR A 25 2.45 1.39 -8.73
CA TYR A 25 1.16 0.72 -8.72
C TYR A 25 1.35 -0.73 -8.27
N PRO A 26 0.38 -1.37 -7.62
CA PRO A 26 0.46 -2.79 -7.34
C PRO A 26 0.28 -3.61 -8.62
N VAL A 27 1.06 -4.66 -8.77
CA VAL A 27 0.90 -5.67 -9.80
C VAL A 27 1.08 -7.05 -9.20
N ILE A 28 0.25 -8.00 -9.62
CA ILE A 28 0.38 -9.38 -9.19
C ILE A 28 0.63 -10.26 -10.41
N LEU A 29 1.64 -11.11 -10.29
CA LEU A 29 2.09 -12.02 -11.32
C LEU A 29 1.78 -13.48 -10.93
N TYR A 30 1.22 -14.24 -11.84
CA TYR A 30 1.03 -15.68 -11.68
C TYR A 30 1.76 -16.44 -12.79
N ARG A 31 2.05 -17.70 -12.57
CA ARG A 31 2.72 -18.54 -13.57
C ARG A 31 1.84 -18.75 -14.79
N GLY A 32 2.30 -18.36 -15.98
CA GLY A 32 1.64 -18.59 -17.27
C GLY A 32 1.46 -17.32 -18.11
N TYR A 33 0.59 -17.40 -19.08
CA TYR A 33 0.17 -16.26 -19.88
C TYR A 33 -1.03 -15.57 -19.25
N THR A 34 -1.21 -14.30 -19.55
CA THR A 34 -2.38 -13.53 -19.07
C THR A 34 -3.67 -14.17 -19.60
N GLY A 35 -4.54 -14.56 -18.68
CA GLY A 35 -5.76 -15.32 -18.99
C GLY A 35 -5.58 -16.85 -19.04
N GLU A 36 -4.34 -17.34 -19.06
CA GLU A 36 -4.02 -18.77 -19.17
C GLU A 36 -3.05 -19.20 -18.04
N PRO A 37 -3.53 -19.33 -16.80
CA PRO A 37 -2.68 -19.75 -15.69
C PRO A 37 -2.23 -21.21 -15.88
N LYS A 38 -0.93 -21.45 -15.74
CA LYS A 38 -0.36 -22.82 -15.77
C LYS A 38 -0.77 -23.66 -14.57
N VAL A 39 -1.11 -23.02 -13.47
CA VAL A 39 -1.67 -23.68 -12.27
C VAL A 39 -3.06 -23.09 -12.04
N THR A 40 -4.06 -23.95 -12.07
CA THR A 40 -5.48 -23.57 -11.94
C THR A 40 -5.73 -22.74 -10.69
N ASN A 41 -6.55 -21.70 -10.82
CA ASN A 41 -6.94 -20.76 -9.78
C ASN A 41 -5.85 -19.75 -9.31
N SER A 42 -4.63 -19.80 -9.85
CA SER A 42 -3.58 -18.84 -9.48
C SER A 42 -3.99 -17.39 -9.72
N ASP A 43 -4.70 -17.11 -10.80
CA ASP A 43 -5.21 -15.78 -11.15
C ASP A 43 -6.40 -15.30 -10.29
N LYS A 44 -7.19 -16.24 -9.76
CA LYS A 44 -8.45 -15.90 -9.06
C LYS A 44 -8.20 -15.21 -7.72
N MET A 45 -7.34 -15.76 -6.87
CA MET A 45 -6.96 -15.13 -5.61
C MET A 45 -6.15 -13.86 -5.86
N ALA A 46 -5.25 -13.89 -6.87
CA ALA A 46 -4.48 -12.73 -7.30
C ALA A 46 -5.38 -11.51 -7.60
N LYS A 47 -6.48 -11.72 -8.32
CA LYS A 47 -7.47 -10.66 -8.62
C LYS A 47 -8.11 -10.08 -7.37
N LYS A 48 -8.44 -10.92 -6.37
CA LYS A 48 -9.00 -10.45 -5.10
C LYS A 48 -7.99 -9.65 -4.29
N CYS A 49 -6.75 -10.13 -4.17
CA CYS A 49 -5.71 -9.45 -3.42
C CYS A 49 -5.31 -8.11 -4.04
N VAL A 50 -5.09 -8.06 -5.36
CA VAL A 50 -4.68 -6.81 -6.00
C VAL A 50 -5.79 -5.73 -5.95
N ALA A 51 -7.05 -6.12 -6.04
CA ALA A 51 -8.17 -5.19 -5.87
C ALA A 51 -8.11 -4.50 -4.50
N ARG A 52 -7.82 -5.27 -3.44
CA ARG A 52 -7.68 -4.73 -2.09
C ARG A 52 -6.45 -3.83 -1.93
N LEU A 53 -5.35 -4.13 -2.59
CA LEU A 53 -4.17 -3.26 -2.59
C LEU A 53 -4.48 -1.89 -3.22
N TYR A 54 -5.33 -1.83 -4.23
CA TYR A 54 -5.74 -0.56 -4.82
C TYR A 54 -6.64 0.29 -3.93
N ASP A 55 -7.36 -0.28 -2.96
CA ASP A 55 -8.26 0.47 -2.07
C ASP A 55 -7.53 1.54 -1.24
N ILE A 56 -6.22 1.36 -0.97
CA ILE A 56 -5.42 2.27 -0.15
C ILE A 56 -4.25 2.88 -0.91
N PHE A 57 -4.14 2.63 -2.18
CA PHE A 57 -2.96 2.99 -2.91
C PHE A 57 -2.90 4.48 -3.18
N TYR A 58 -2.27 5.21 -2.27
CA TYR A 58 -1.97 6.64 -2.38
C TYR A 58 -0.76 6.86 -3.25
N THR A 59 -0.91 6.66 -4.55
CA THR A 59 0.26 6.78 -5.37
C THR A 59 -0.06 7.43 -6.68
N THR A 60 0.97 7.94 -7.23
CA THR A 60 0.99 8.45 -8.57
C THR A 60 0.57 7.36 -9.52
N PRO A 61 -0.55 7.50 -10.18
CA PRO A 61 -0.95 6.52 -11.16
C PRO A 61 0.08 6.49 -12.29
N LYS A 62 0.44 5.29 -12.73
CA LYS A 62 1.21 5.12 -13.93
C LYS A 62 0.33 5.33 -15.16
N ASN A 63 0.78 6.12 -16.12
CA ASN A 63 0.13 6.14 -17.39
C ASN A 63 0.41 4.85 -18.20
N LYS A 64 -0.40 4.59 -19.21
CA LYS A 64 -0.31 3.41 -20.07
C LYS A 64 1.04 3.25 -20.78
N ASN A 65 1.78 4.33 -20.96
CA ASN A 65 3.04 4.37 -21.70
C ASN A 65 4.28 4.21 -20.82
N GLY A 66 4.09 3.93 -19.53
CA GLY A 66 5.19 3.71 -18.60
C GLY A 66 5.82 4.98 -18.04
N GLY A 67 5.55 6.14 -18.59
CA GLY A 67 5.94 7.41 -18.01
C GLY A 67 5.08 7.76 -16.80
N GLY A 68 5.65 8.42 -15.81
CA GLY A 68 4.88 9.00 -14.72
C GLY A 68 3.93 10.04 -15.30
N GLY A 69 2.68 9.70 -15.47
CA GLY A 69 1.64 10.57 -15.97
C GLY A 69 0.54 10.75 -14.95
N PRO A 70 -0.18 11.88 -15.00
CA PRO A 70 -1.31 12.14 -14.12
C PRO A 70 -2.54 11.39 -14.59
N GLU A 71 -2.38 10.51 -15.56
CA GLU A 71 -3.49 9.68 -15.98
C GLU A 71 -4.02 9.00 -14.73
N PRO A 72 -5.20 9.37 -14.31
CA PRO A 72 -5.84 8.61 -13.29
C PRO A 72 -5.79 7.17 -13.75
N THR A 73 -5.58 6.30 -12.88
CA THR A 73 -5.71 4.85 -12.85
C THR A 73 -6.74 4.22 -13.78
N THR A 74 -7.17 4.89 -14.84
CA THR A 74 -8.03 4.32 -15.88
C THR A 74 -7.42 3.06 -16.50
N TYR A 75 -6.10 2.91 -16.39
CA TYR A 75 -5.41 1.72 -16.86
C TYR A 75 -5.32 0.63 -15.79
N TYR A 76 -5.06 1.00 -14.54
CA TYR A 76 -5.07 0.08 -13.40
C TYR A 76 -5.79 0.74 -12.22
N SER A 77 -6.92 0.20 -11.85
CA SER A 77 -7.81 0.67 -10.79
C SER A 77 -8.37 -0.51 -10.01
N PRO A 78 -9.08 -0.32 -8.90
CA PRO A 78 -9.81 -1.40 -8.24
C PRO A 78 -10.74 -2.19 -9.17
N SER A 79 -11.31 -1.53 -10.18
CA SER A 79 -12.17 -2.15 -11.19
C SER A 79 -11.39 -2.81 -12.35
N ASN A 80 -10.14 -2.41 -12.58
CA ASN A 80 -9.23 -2.98 -13.58
C ASN A 80 -7.84 -3.20 -12.98
N PRO A 81 -7.70 -4.10 -12.01
CA PRO A 81 -6.45 -4.33 -11.31
C PRO A 81 -5.43 -5.07 -12.18
N ARG A 82 -4.14 -4.77 -11.99
CA ARG A 82 -3.08 -5.40 -12.77
C ARG A 82 -2.75 -6.79 -12.24
N VAL A 83 -3.35 -7.78 -12.86
CA VAL A 83 -3.02 -9.20 -12.69
C VAL A 83 -2.59 -9.76 -14.04
N VAL A 84 -1.38 -10.27 -14.11
CA VAL A 84 -0.73 -10.65 -15.38
C VAL A 84 -0.03 -11.99 -15.24
N GLY A 85 -0.03 -12.79 -16.27
CA GLY A 85 0.85 -13.95 -16.36
C GLY A 85 2.32 -13.53 -16.47
N ASP A 86 3.22 -14.20 -15.76
CA ASP A 86 4.65 -13.86 -15.75
C ASP A 86 5.29 -13.98 -17.15
N LEU A 87 4.82 -14.92 -17.96
CA LEU A 87 5.28 -15.06 -19.36
C LEU A 87 4.87 -13.86 -20.22
N SER A 88 3.65 -13.34 -20.03
CA SER A 88 3.17 -12.16 -20.74
C SER A 88 3.86 -10.88 -20.24
N PHE A 89 4.13 -10.79 -18.93
CA PHE A 89 4.77 -9.62 -18.33
C PHE A 89 6.20 -9.44 -18.82
N TYR A 90 6.97 -10.54 -18.88
CA TYR A 90 8.36 -10.53 -19.32
C TYR A 90 8.53 -10.84 -20.81
N ASN A 91 7.44 -10.95 -21.56
CA ASN A 91 7.45 -11.24 -22.98
C ASN A 91 8.36 -12.44 -23.36
N THR A 92 8.14 -13.56 -22.72
CA THR A 92 8.93 -14.79 -22.90
C THR A 92 8.05 -16.02 -23.11
N SER A 93 8.61 -17.07 -23.71
CA SER A 93 7.92 -18.31 -24.07
C SER A 93 8.42 -19.53 -23.31
N SER A 94 8.85 -19.38 -22.07
CA SER A 94 9.32 -20.51 -21.26
C SER A 94 8.17 -21.47 -20.89
N THR A 95 8.38 -22.77 -21.07
CA THR A 95 7.41 -23.82 -20.68
C THR A 95 7.18 -23.85 -19.16
N TYR A 96 8.15 -23.42 -18.37
CA TYR A 96 8.14 -23.51 -16.91
C TYR A 96 7.76 -22.22 -16.18
N GLY A 97 7.42 -21.14 -16.91
CA GLY A 97 7.26 -19.81 -16.35
C GLY A 97 8.60 -19.06 -16.27
N TYR A 98 8.55 -17.76 -16.04
CA TYR A 98 9.73 -16.91 -15.93
C TYR A 98 10.23 -16.79 -14.49
N LEU A 99 9.34 -16.44 -13.56
CA LEU A 99 9.71 -16.23 -12.16
C LEU A 99 9.99 -17.54 -11.43
N GLY A 100 11.19 -17.68 -10.89
CA GLY A 100 11.62 -18.87 -10.15
C GLY A 100 10.71 -19.24 -8.98
N ALA A 101 10.26 -18.22 -8.24
CA ALA A 101 9.35 -18.37 -7.10
C ALA A 101 7.99 -18.99 -7.47
N LEU A 102 7.58 -18.92 -8.74
CA LEU A 102 6.30 -19.46 -9.23
C LEU A 102 6.42 -20.82 -9.90
N LYS A 103 7.64 -21.40 -9.97
CA LYS A 103 7.89 -22.69 -10.64
C LYS A 103 7.52 -23.90 -9.77
N HIS A 104 6.28 -23.95 -9.32
CA HIS A 104 5.70 -25.04 -8.54
C HIS A 104 4.26 -25.33 -9.00
N ASN A 105 3.66 -26.40 -8.48
CA ASN A 105 2.32 -26.84 -8.84
C ASN A 105 1.24 -26.45 -7.81
N VAL A 106 1.60 -25.65 -6.80
CA VAL A 106 0.64 -25.06 -5.87
C VAL A 106 0.05 -23.80 -6.51
N PRO A 107 -1.27 -23.57 -6.48
CA PRO A 107 -1.82 -22.30 -6.91
C PRO A 107 -1.14 -21.14 -6.16
N GLY A 108 -0.77 -20.08 -6.85
CA GLY A 108 -0.06 -19.01 -6.18
C GLY A 108 0.27 -17.83 -7.08
N PHE A 109 0.78 -16.79 -6.46
CA PHE A 109 1.23 -15.58 -7.14
C PHE A 109 2.43 -14.94 -6.45
N LEU A 110 3.11 -14.07 -7.21
CA LEU A 110 4.08 -13.10 -6.72
C LEU A 110 3.44 -11.72 -6.82
N SER A 111 3.45 -10.99 -5.72
CA SER A 111 2.94 -9.63 -5.66
C SER A 111 4.06 -8.62 -5.60
N GLU A 112 3.94 -7.59 -6.40
CA GLU A 112 4.75 -6.38 -6.39
C GLU A 112 3.86 -5.25 -5.84
N GLY A 113 3.84 -5.08 -4.52
CA GLY A 113 2.89 -4.21 -3.84
C GLY A 113 3.09 -2.72 -4.17
N TYR A 114 4.33 -2.29 -4.42
CA TYR A 114 4.70 -0.92 -4.77
C TYR A 114 6.04 -0.92 -5.52
N PHE A 115 6.48 0.24 -5.99
CA PHE A 115 7.78 0.41 -6.65
C PHE A 115 8.77 1.09 -5.70
N HIS A 116 9.81 0.37 -5.27
CA HIS A 116 10.84 0.92 -4.40
C HIS A 116 11.74 1.95 -5.09
N THR A 117 11.73 2.02 -6.42
CA THR A 117 12.38 3.10 -7.20
C THR A 117 11.60 4.40 -7.21
N TYR A 118 10.35 4.40 -6.73
CA TYR A 118 9.59 5.63 -6.48
C TYR A 118 9.79 6.09 -5.04
N SER A 119 10.64 7.08 -4.84
CA SER A 119 11.11 7.47 -3.52
C SER A 119 10.00 7.77 -2.48
N PRO A 120 8.87 8.44 -2.78
CA PRO A 120 7.79 8.59 -1.80
C PRO A 120 7.19 7.25 -1.33
N ALA A 121 7.10 6.25 -2.21
CA ALA A 121 6.62 4.92 -1.83
C ALA A 121 7.66 4.20 -0.96
N CYS A 122 8.95 4.35 -1.27
CA CYS A 122 10.02 3.82 -0.45
C CYS A 122 9.98 4.42 0.97
N HIS A 123 9.78 5.74 1.10
CA HIS A 123 9.61 6.39 2.40
C HIS A 123 8.39 5.88 3.17
N ARG A 124 7.28 5.57 2.51
CA ARG A 124 6.11 4.92 3.13
C ARG A 124 6.44 3.53 3.63
N ALA A 125 7.18 2.75 2.85
CA ALA A 125 7.58 1.39 3.21
C ALA A 125 8.54 1.31 4.41
N LEU A 126 9.16 2.42 4.81
CA LEU A 126 9.91 2.51 6.07
C LEU A 126 9.00 2.55 7.30
N ASN A 127 7.69 2.76 7.12
CA ASN A 127 6.73 2.82 8.21
C ASN A 127 6.11 1.44 8.46
N PRO A 128 6.23 0.86 9.67
CA PRO A 128 5.69 -0.47 9.98
C PRO A 128 4.17 -0.56 9.83
N ASP A 129 3.43 0.50 10.11
CA ASP A 129 1.97 0.52 9.97
C ASP A 129 1.55 0.49 8.50
N TRP A 130 2.34 1.11 7.61
CA TRP A 130 2.16 0.96 6.17
C TRP A 130 2.34 -0.50 5.73
N CYS A 131 3.39 -1.17 6.21
CA CYS A 131 3.62 -2.58 5.90
C CYS A 131 2.52 -3.49 6.45
N ARG A 132 2.00 -3.16 7.65
CA ARG A 132 0.84 -3.88 8.23
C ARG A 132 -0.42 -3.69 7.41
N GLU A 133 -0.66 -2.48 6.93
CA GLU A 133 -1.79 -2.18 6.05
C GLU A 133 -1.74 -3.02 4.78
N GLU A 134 -0.59 -3.13 4.15
CA GLU A 134 -0.40 -4.01 3.01
C GLU A 134 -0.74 -5.47 3.37
N GLY A 135 -0.27 -5.96 4.52
CA GLY A 135 -0.62 -7.29 5.05
C GLY A 135 -2.12 -7.49 5.26
N ILE A 136 -2.81 -6.50 5.84
CA ILE A 136 -4.27 -6.52 6.02
C ILE A 136 -4.99 -6.61 4.66
N ARG A 137 -4.49 -5.95 3.63
CA ARG A 137 -5.07 -6.01 2.28
C ARG A 137 -4.94 -7.40 1.66
N TYR A 138 -3.78 -8.06 1.83
CA TYR A 138 -3.66 -9.46 1.40
C TYR A 138 -4.61 -10.36 2.18
N TYR A 139 -4.69 -10.21 3.49
CA TYR A 139 -5.63 -10.98 4.31
C TYR A 139 -7.08 -10.80 3.82
N ARG A 140 -7.54 -9.58 3.59
CA ARG A 140 -8.89 -9.31 3.07
C ARG A 140 -9.11 -9.90 1.69
N GLY A 141 -8.12 -9.83 0.81
CA GLY A 141 -8.19 -10.47 -0.51
C GLY A 141 -8.31 -11.99 -0.43
N ILE A 142 -7.61 -12.62 0.51
CA ILE A 142 -7.72 -14.05 0.79
C ILE A 142 -9.12 -14.39 1.33
N MET A 143 -9.64 -13.61 2.27
CA MET A 143 -10.99 -13.81 2.81
C MET A 143 -12.05 -13.67 1.71
N ASP A 144 -11.94 -12.66 0.84
CA ASP A 144 -12.82 -12.49 -0.32
C ASP A 144 -12.75 -13.68 -1.29
N TYR A 145 -11.56 -14.25 -1.49
CA TYR A 145 -11.39 -15.42 -2.36
C TYR A 145 -12.12 -16.65 -1.80
N TYR A 146 -12.06 -16.86 -0.50
CA TYR A 146 -12.73 -18.00 0.16
C TYR A 146 -14.19 -17.71 0.53
N GLY A 147 -14.71 -16.52 0.22
CA GLY A 147 -16.08 -16.13 0.58
C GLY A 147 -16.31 -16.08 2.10
N LYS A 148 -15.29 -15.72 2.86
CA LYS A 148 -15.35 -15.61 4.32
C LYS A 148 -15.57 -14.17 4.74
N ALA A 149 -16.31 -13.97 5.84
CA ALA A 149 -16.41 -12.66 6.47
C ALA A 149 -15.01 -12.23 6.99
N GLY A 150 -14.67 -10.97 6.80
CA GLY A 150 -13.49 -10.36 7.40
C GLY A 150 -13.70 -10.07 8.90
N GLU A 151 -12.76 -9.30 9.47
CA GLU A 151 -12.87 -8.83 10.84
C GLU A 151 -14.11 -7.93 11.01
N LYS A 152 -14.66 -7.96 12.23
CA LYS A 152 -15.79 -7.08 12.61
C LYS A 152 -15.33 -5.65 12.95
N VAL A 153 -14.04 -5.47 13.19
CA VAL A 153 -13.42 -4.18 13.53
C VAL A 153 -12.77 -3.54 12.30
N GLY A 154 -12.71 -2.22 12.31
CA GLY A 154 -12.06 -1.43 11.28
C GLY A 154 -10.71 -0.87 11.70
N TYR A 155 -10.17 -0.03 10.86
CA TYR A 155 -9.01 0.81 11.15
C TYR A 155 -9.10 2.11 10.35
N ILE A 156 -8.39 3.13 10.84
CA ILE A 156 -8.20 4.41 10.15
C ILE A 156 -6.71 4.57 9.91
N LEU A 157 -6.33 4.62 8.65
CA LEU A 157 -4.99 5.00 8.20
C LEU A 157 -5.06 6.35 7.51
N GLY A 158 -4.11 7.22 7.80
CA GLY A 158 -4.07 8.54 7.19
C GLY A 158 -2.66 9.06 6.98
N TYR A 159 -2.59 10.19 6.26
CA TYR A 159 -1.35 10.90 5.96
C TYR A 159 -1.42 12.33 6.47
N VAL A 160 -0.47 12.70 7.31
CA VAL A 160 -0.27 14.07 7.75
C VAL A 160 0.73 14.74 6.82
N ARG A 161 0.26 15.75 6.09
CA ARG A 161 1.11 16.54 5.18
C ARG A 161 0.67 18.00 5.14
N SER A 162 1.57 18.88 4.75
CA SER A 162 1.23 20.27 4.48
C SER A 162 0.21 20.36 3.35
N LYS A 163 -0.71 21.30 3.45
CA LYS A 163 -1.67 21.59 2.37
C LYS A 163 -1.05 22.42 1.24
N THR A 164 0.00 23.18 1.54
CA THR A 164 0.55 24.19 0.63
C THR A 164 2.07 24.09 0.45
N GLU A 165 2.80 23.64 1.46
CA GLU A 165 4.26 23.51 1.38
C GLU A 165 4.62 22.28 0.56
N THR A 166 5.36 22.50 -0.51
CA THR A 166 5.93 21.41 -1.33
C THR A 166 7.25 20.95 -0.76
N PHE A 167 7.60 19.70 -1.03
CA PHE A 167 8.83 19.08 -0.54
C PHE A 167 9.51 18.29 -1.66
N SER A 168 10.80 18.53 -1.81
CA SER A 168 11.68 17.74 -2.65
C SER A 168 13.06 17.67 -2.01
N HIS A 169 13.67 16.52 -2.03
CA HIS A 169 14.99 16.26 -1.45
C HIS A 169 15.69 15.21 -2.31
N THR A 170 17.02 15.10 -2.23
CA THR A 170 17.80 14.14 -3.02
C THR A 170 17.24 12.70 -2.97
N HIS A 171 16.71 12.32 -1.80
CA HIS A 171 16.11 10.98 -1.58
C HIS A 171 14.58 10.99 -1.50
N TYR A 172 13.93 12.10 -1.86
CA TYR A 172 12.48 12.22 -1.93
C TYR A 172 12.11 13.05 -3.16
N VAL A 173 11.96 12.37 -4.29
CA VAL A 173 11.65 12.98 -5.58
C VAL A 173 10.21 12.61 -5.96
N PRO A 174 9.23 13.44 -5.62
CA PRO A 174 7.84 13.15 -5.90
C PRO A 174 7.52 13.41 -7.38
N TYR A 175 6.52 12.69 -7.88
CA TYR A 175 5.96 13.01 -9.19
C TYR A 175 5.26 14.39 -9.14
N PRO A 176 5.60 15.33 -10.02
CA PRO A 176 5.16 16.72 -9.93
C PRO A 176 3.64 16.95 -9.98
N ARG A 177 2.88 15.99 -10.51
CA ARG A 177 1.41 16.08 -10.62
C ARG A 177 0.69 15.19 -9.59
N SER A 178 1.40 14.64 -8.61
CA SER A 178 0.81 13.86 -7.53
C SER A 178 0.68 14.68 -6.26
N ASN A 179 -0.13 14.19 -5.34
CA ASN A 179 -0.20 14.74 -3.99
C ASN A 179 1.07 14.49 -3.16
N ASP A 180 2.01 13.66 -3.65
CA ASP A 180 3.28 13.41 -2.99
C ASP A 180 4.24 14.61 -3.05
N ILE A 181 3.92 15.64 -3.86
CA ILE A 181 4.66 16.91 -3.83
C ILE A 181 4.50 17.66 -2.51
N TYR A 182 3.43 17.43 -1.75
CA TYR A 182 3.20 18.11 -0.50
C TYR A 182 3.99 17.45 0.64
N LYS A 183 4.66 18.29 1.43
CA LYS A 183 5.57 17.88 2.48
C LYS A 183 4.89 16.98 3.52
N PRO A 184 5.33 15.73 3.69
CA PRO A 184 4.91 14.89 4.82
C PRO A 184 5.41 15.49 6.13
N LEU A 185 4.58 15.52 7.17
CA LEU A 185 4.93 16.15 8.44
C LEU A 185 5.42 15.09 9.44
N ASN A 186 6.69 15.20 9.77
CA ASN A 186 7.34 14.38 10.79
C ASN A 186 6.98 14.86 12.20
N GLY A 187 6.83 13.95 13.14
CA GLY A 187 6.57 14.27 14.55
C GLY A 187 5.19 14.90 14.79
N ALA A 188 4.28 14.83 13.84
CA ALA A 188 2.91 15.31 14.03
C ALA A 188 2.16 14.42 15.01
N LYS A 189 1.45 15.02 15.96
CA LYS A 189 0.59 14.33 16.91
C LYS A 189 -0.82 14.22 16.34
N VAL A 190 -1.33 12.98 16.28
CA VAL A 190 -2.67 12.66 15.81
C VAL A 190 -3.47 12.08 16.96
N VAL A 191 -4.62 12.67 17.28
CA VAL A 191 -5.55 12.19 18.31
C VAL A 191 -6.83 11.73 17.62
N LEU A 192 -7.28 10.53 17.93
CA LEU A 192 -8.56 10.00 17.49
C LEU A 192 -9.55 9.97 18.65
N ARG A 193 -10.78 10.43 18.42
CA ARG A 193 -11.87 10.39 19.39
C ARG A 193 -13.10 9.72 18.77
N ASN A 194 -13.82 8.95 19.57
CA ASN A 194 -15.10 8.38 19.18
C ASN A 194 -16.23 9.43 19.26
N GLU A 195 -17.46 9.04 18.94
CA GLU A 195 -18.66 9.90 18.98
C GLU A 195 -18.94 10.49 20.38
N LYS A 196 -18.50 9.82 21.45
CA LYS A 196 -18.65 10.29 22.83
C LYS A 196 -17.55 11.27 23.24
N GLY A 197 -16.59 11.56 22.37
CA GLY A 197 -15.43 12.39 22.67
C GLY A 197 -14.30 11.68 23.42
N GLU A 198 -14.42 10.37 23.66
CA GLU A 198 -13.41 9.58 24.34
C GLU A 198 -12.21 9.36 23.42
N VAL A 199 -11.00 9.50 23.99
CA VAL A 199 -9.75 9.27 23.25
C VAL A 199 -9.57 7.79 22.96
N ILE A 200 -9.36 7.45 21.72
CA ILE A 200 -8.99 6.10 21.30
C ILE A 200 -7.48 5.93 21.51
N LYS A 201 -7.11 4.96 22.30
CA LYS A 201 -5.71 4.61 22.51
C LYS A 201 -5.12 4.01 21.22
N CYS A 202 -3.88 4.33 20.95
CA CYS A 202 -3.16 3.78 19.80
C CYS A 202 -1.91 3.00 20.22
N ASN A 203 -1.52 2.08 19.36
CA ASN A 203 -0.19 1.51 19.38
C ASN A 203 0.68 2.39 18.48
N CYS A 204 1.54 3.20 19.06
CA CYS A 204 2.51 3.95 18.29
C CYS A 204 3.75 3.11 18.02
N TYR A 205 4.26 3.19 16.81
CA TYR A 205 5.62 2.76 16.48
C TYR A 205 6.50 4.00 16.38
N PRO A 206 6.95 4.61 17.49
CA PRO A 206 8.01 5.57 17.33
C PRO A 206 9.21 4.79 16.82
N TYR A 207 9.95 5.38 15.94
CA TYR A 207 11.13 4.84 15.26
C TYR A 207 12.20 4.25 16.19
N VAL A 208 11.96 4.23 17.49
CA VAL A 208 12.91 3.81 18.51
C VAL A 208 12.36 2.64 19.30
N LYS A 209 12.76 1.45 18.92
CA LYS A 209 12.94 0.22 19.74
C LYS A 209 11.77 -0.36 20.55
N ARG A 210 10.61 0.25 20.72
CA ARG A 210 9.47 -0.33 21.46
C ARG A 210 8.15 0.19 20.92
N MET A 211 7.20 -0.72 20.70
CA MET A 211 5.79 -0.37 20.60
C MET A 211 5.38 0.38 21.87
N LEU A 212 5.00 1.63 21.75
CA LEU A 212 4.31 2.34 22.81
C LEU A 212 2.83 1.95 22.72
N LYS A 213 2.37 1.16 23.65
CA LYS A 213 0.97 0.77 23.78
C LYS A 213 0.20 1.83 24.55
N ASP A 214 -1.09 1.90 24.30
CA ASP A 214 -2.05 2.69 25.07
C ASP A 214 -1.75 4.20 25.12
N GLN A 215 -1.18 4.75 24.05
CA GLN A 215 -0.94 6.18 23.96
C GLN A 215 -2.20 6.95 23.59
N ASP A 216 -2.35 8.17 24.12
CA ASP A 216 -3.47 9.08 23.81
C ASP A 216 -3.37 9.71 22.42
N TYR A 217 -2.24 9.59 21.77
CA TYR A 217 -2.00 10.11 20.43
C TYR A 217 -1.01 9.25 19.68
N TYR A 218 -1.15 9.24 18.36
CA TYR A 218 -0.15 8.71 17.44
C TYR A 218 0.85 9.80 17.09
N THR A 219 2.13 9.48 16.97
CA THR A 219 3.15 10.40 16.46
C THR A 219 3.67 9.90 15.13
N THR A 220 3.56 10.69 14.07
CA THR A 220 4.17 10.34 12.78
C THR A 220 5.68 10.23 12.91
N ASP A 221 6.29 9.28 12.20
CA ASP A 221 7.72 9.05 12.27
C ASP A 221 8.55 10.17 11.58
N HIS A 222 9.87 10.01 11.55
CA HIS A 222 10.80 10.99 10.95
C HIS A 222 11.26 10.62 9.53
N ASN A 223 10.55 9.69 8.87
CA ASN A 223 10.92 9.19 7.54
C ASN A 223 10.20 9.89 6.38
N TYR A 224 9.64 11.06 6.60
CA TYR A 224 8.92 11.81 5.56
C TYR A 224 7.81 11.01 4.86
N ASN A 225 7.03 10.27 5.64
CA ASN A 225 5.85 9.57 5.13
C ASN A 225 4.53 10.10 5.71
N GLY A 226 4.57 10.71 6.91
CA GLY A 226 3.41 11.31 7.56
C GLY A 226 2.30 10.32 7.95
N ILE A 227 2.60 9.03 7.99
CA ILE A 227 1.61 7.97 8.22
C ILE A 227 1.21 7.90 9.68
N PHE A 228 -0.08 7.67 9.92
CA PHE A 228 -0.62 7.23 11.20
C PHE A 228 -1.66 6.14 10.98
N MET A 229 -1.86 5.28 11.98
CA MET A 229 -2.84 4.20 11.95
C MET A 229 -3.45 3.95 13.33
N TYR A 230 -4.77 3.81 13.35
CA TYR A 230 -5.54 3.33 14.49
C TYR A 230 -6.28 2.07 14.09
N GLU A 231 -6.18 1.02 14.87
CA GLU A 231 -6.73 -0.30 14.59
C GLU A 231 -7.79 -0.71 15.60
N ASN A 232 -8.46 -1.82 15.32
CA ASN A 232 -9.48 -2.42 16.18
C ASN A 232 -10.61 -1.45 16.52
N LEU A 233 -11.01 -0.64 15.54
CA LEU A 233 -12.06 0.34 15.68
C LEU A 233 -13.43 -0.29 15.44
N GLU A 234 -14.36 -0.08 16.36
CA GLU A 234 -15.76 -0.40 16.12
C GLU A 234 -16.33 0.49 15.01
N PRO A 235 -17.30 0.02 14.23
CA PRO A 235 -18.00 0.86 13.26
C PRO A 235 -18.63 2.09 13.92
N GLY A 236 -18.35 3.29 13.39
CA GLY A 236 -18.84 4.54 13.96
C GLY A 236 -18.17 5.76 13.33
N LYS A 237 -18.50 6.93 13.85
CA LYS A 237 -17.88 8.19 13.46
C LYS A 237 -16.74 8.54 14.41
N TYR A 238 -15.67 9.04 13.86
CA TYR A 238 -14.51 9.42 14.62
C TYR A 238 -14.05 10.83 14.26
N THR A 239 -13.54 11.54 15.24
CA THR A 239 -12.90 12.85 15.06
C THR A 239 -11.39 12.67 15.10
N VAL A 240 -10.71 13.09 14.04
CA VAL A 240 -9.25 13.14 13.94
C VAL A 240 -8.79 14.55 14.18
N SER A 241 -7.93 14.76 15.18
CA SER A 241 -7.25 16.05 15.44
C SER A 241 -5.76 15.88 15.23
N VAL A 242 -5.15 16.79 14.50
CA VAL A 242 -3.72 16.77 14.16
C VAL A 242 -3.06 18.07 14.59
N HIS A 243 -1.95 17.93 15.31
CA HIS A 243 -1.06 19.04 15.68
C HIS A 243 0.35 18.77 15.14
N ALA A 244 0.92 19.75 14.45
CA ALA A 244 2.30 19.71 14.00
C ALA A 244 2.96 21.07 14.22
N ASN A 245 4.18 21.08 14.77
CA ASN A 245 4.89 22.32 15.08
C ASN A 245 5.07 23.18 13.82
N GLY A 246 4.69 24.46 13.93
CA GLY A 246 4.79 25.41 12.83
C GLY A 246 3.63 25.35 11.82
N TYR A 247 2.62 24.51 12.06
CA TYR A 247 1.44 24.40 11.21
C TYR A 247 0.16 24.68 11.99
N LYS A 248 -0.88 25.10 11.25
CA LYS A 248 -2.21 25.25 11.82
C LYS A 248 -2.79 23.88 12.15
N ASP A 249 -3.39 23.76 13.34
CA ASP A 249 -4.08 22.55 13.75
C ASP A 249 -5.21 22.18 12.79
N TYR A 250 -5.41 20.89 12.61
CA TYR A 250 -6.48 20.34 11.81
C TYR A 250 -7.41 19.50 12.67
N THR A 251 -8.70 19.59 12.41
CA THR A 251 -9.72 18.69 12.95
C THR A 251 -10.70 18.32 11.84
N GLY A 252 -11.00 17.04 11.73
CA GLY A 252 -11.94 16.49 10.75
C GLY A 252 -12.65 15.26 11.26
N THR A 253 -13.71 14.87 10.57
CA THR A 253 -14.50 13.66 10.89
C THR A 253 -14.27 12.59 9.82
N VAL A 254 -14.22 11.34 10.26
CA VAL A 254 -14.06 10.14 9.45
C VAL A 254 -15.20 9.18 9.74
#